data_06592b3185a5e27d13edc7a018a0ae1b
#
_entry.id   06592b3185a5e27d13edc7a018a0ae1b
#
_cell.length_a   1.000
_cell.length_b   1.000
_cell.length_c   1.000
_cell.angle_alpha   90.00
_cell.angle_beta   90.00
_cell.angle_gamma   90.00
#
_symmetry.space_group_name_H-M   'P 1'
#
loop_
_entity.id
_entity.type
_entity.pdbx_description
1 polymer ?
#
loop_
_entity_poly.entity_id
_entity_poly.type
_entity_poly.pdbx_seq_one_letter_code
_entity_poly.pdbx_strand_id
1 'polypeptide(L)'
;MMAWFSSLPAKVSSTSNRANRGVESLLFVIGLGMALLTGTQVFSRYLLNHSLFWSEEVGRMCLVWISFLGASAVYKRGGHIGIYFLVQRLPHRVRRILAILLLLLSFFFFAIMIIFGFSFVAFTAGQKTAALGIPKSIPYLAIPLSGLLFFLHGFNHLLELLTDREPGQ
;
A
#
# COMPACT_ATOMS: atom_id res chain seq x y z
N MET A 1 6.90 -15.58 -31.52
CA MET A 1 6.17 -15.77 -30.25
C MET A 1 7.06 -15.65 -29.00
N MET A 2 8.37 -15.96 -29.09
CA MET A 2 9.32 -15.91 -27.97
C MET A 2 9.73 -14.48 -27.50
N ALA A 3 9.76 -13.50 -28.40
CA ALA A 3 10.18 -12.12 -28.07
C ALA A 3 9.18 -11.36 -27.18
N TRP A 4 7.93 -11.78 -27.13
CA TRP A 4 6.88 -11.17 -26.29
C TRP A 4 7.03 -11.55 -24.81
N PHE A 5 7.44 -12.80 -24.55
CA PHE A 5 7.68 -13.30 -23.19
C PHE A 5 8.92 -12.69 -22.53
N SER A 6 9.93 -12.29 -23.28
CA SER A 6 11.14 -11.66 -22.74
C SER A 6 10.94 -10.18 -22.37
N SER A 7 9.95 -9.49 -22.95
CA SER A 7 9.68 -8.07 -22.70
C SER A 7 8.64 -7.84 -21.58
N LEU A 8 7.84 -8.86 -21.22
CA LEU A 8 6.82 -8.74 -20.19
C LEU A 8 7.38 -8.41 -18.80
N PRO A 9 8.41 -9.11 -18.28
CA PRO A 9 8.97 -8.80 -16.96
C PRO A 9 9.53 -7.38 -16.88
N ALA A 10 10.17 -6.88 -17.95
CA ALA A 10 10.71 -5.52 -17.99
C ALA A 10 9.62 -4.45 -17.97
N LYS A 11 8.51 -4.65 -18.70
CA LYS A 11 7.38 -3.71 -18.70
C LYS A 11 6.64 -3.69 -17.36
N VAL A 12 6.37 -4.86 -16.78
CA VAL A 12 5.71 -4.96 -15.47
C VAL A 12 6.57 -4.32 -14.39
N SER A 13 7.86 -4.60 -14.36
CA SER A 13 8.81 -3.98 -13.42
C SER A 13 8.87 -2.46 -13.59
N SER A 14 8.91 -1.95 -14.82
CA SER A 14 8.87 -0.49 -15.07
C SER A 14 7.58 0.15 -14.57
N THR A 15 6.43 -0.47 -14.83
CA THR A 15 5.12 0.02 -14.36
C THR A 15 5.03 -0.01 -12.83
N SER A 16 5.44 -1.11 -12.21
CA SER A 16 5.53 -1.27 -10.76
C SER A 16 6.44 -0.20 -10.14
N ASN A 17 7.59 0.10 -10.77
CA ASN A 17 8.54 1.13 -10.31
C ASN A 17 7.96 2.55 -10.41
N ARG A 18 7.25 2.85 -11.51
CA ARG A 18 6.60 4.16 -11.67
C ARG A 18 5.46 4.35 -10.68
N ALA A 19 4.60 3.34 -10.52
CA ALA A 19 3.53 3.36 -9.55
C ALA A 19 4.07 3.59 -8.13
N ASN A 20 5.12 2.86 -7.74
CA ASN A 20 5.72 3.00 -6.42
C ASN A 20 6.32 4.39 -6.18
N ARG A 21 7.01 4.99 -7.18
CA ARG A 21 7.51 6.37 -7.06
C ARG A 21 6.37 7.38 -6.86
N GLY A 22 5.27 7.20 -7.58
CA GLY A 22 4.05 8.01 -7.38
C GLY A 22 3.49 7.87 -5.97
N VAL A 23 3.42 6.64 -5.47
CA VAL A 23 2.97 6.35 -4.10
C VAL A 23 3.91 6.99 -3.07
N GLU A 24 5.23 6.86 -3.22
CA GLU A 24 6.21 7.46 -2.31
C GLU A 24 6.13 9.00 -2.29
N SER A 25 5.97 9.63 -3.46
CA SER A 25 5.75 11.08 -3.54
C SER A 25 4.45 11.50 -2.85
N LEU A 26 3.38 10.74 -3.06
CA LEU A 26 2.09 11.00 -2.41
C LEU A 26 2.20 10.83 -0.88
N LEU A 27 2.87 9.77 -0.41
CA LEU A 27 3.12 9.54 1.01
C LEU A 27 3.90 10.70 1.65
N PHE A 28 4.91 11.22 0.95
CA PHE A 28 5.68 12.39 1.41
C PHE A 28 4.78 13.62 1.56
N VAL A 29 3.94 13.90 0.56
CA VAL A 29 3.03 15.05 0.59
C VAL A 29 1.99 14.90 1.70
N ILE A 30 1.36 13.73 1.83
CA ILE A 30 0.38 13.47 2.89
C ILE A 30 1.04 13.54 4.27
N GLY A 31 2.23 12.97 4.43
CA GLY A 31 2.99 13.00 5.69
C GLY A 31 3.38 14.42 6.11
N LEU A 32 3.88 15.21 5.17
CA LEU A 32 4.19 16.63 5.41
C LEU A 32 2.93 17.42 5.74
N GLY A 33 1.85 17.24 4.98
CA GLY A 33 0.56 17.87 5.24
C GLY A 33 0.01 17.52 6.62
N MET A 34 0.11 16.25 7.03
CA MET A 34 -0.31 15.80 8.35
C MET A 34 0.55 16.43 9.46
N ALA A 35 1.87 16.54 9.27
CA ALA A 35 2.75 17.18 10.24
C ALA A 35 2.41 18.67 10.42
N LEU A 36 2.20 19.39 9.32
CA LEU A 36 1.79 20.80 9.34
C LEU A 36 0.40 20.97 9.98
N LEU A 37 -0.56 20.11 9.63
CA LEU A 37 -1.90 20.14 10.20
C LEU A 37 -1.86 19.95 11.73
N THR A 38 -1.11 18.94 12.18
CA THR A 38 -0.98 18.63 13.62
C THR A 38 -0.26 19.79 14.35
N GLY A 39 0.80 20.34 13.76
CA GLY A 39 1.49 21.51 14.31
C GLY A 39 0.57 22.72 14.45
N THR A 40 -0.21 23.02 13.41
CA THR A 40 -1.20 24.11 13.42
C THR A 40 -2.30 23.87 14.45
N GLN A 41 -2.76 22.64 14.59
CA GLN A 41 -3.77 22.25 15.59
C GLN A 41 -3.26 22.48 17.01
N VAL A 42 -2.03 22.05 17.31
CA VAL A 42 -1.40 22.24 18.62
C VAL A 42 -1.23 23.74 18.91
N PHE A 43 -0.71 24.49 17.94
CA PHE A 43 -0.54 25.94 18.07
C PHE A 43 -1.88 26.65 18.35
N SER A 44 -2.91 26.35 17.55
CA SER A 44 -4.24 26.94 17.69
C SER A 44 -4.87 26.61 19.05
N ARG A 45 -4.71 25.39 19.53
CA ARG A 45 -5.29 24.93 20.80
C ARG A 45 -4.65 25.58 22.01
N TYR A 46 -3.30 25.72 22.02
CA TYR A 46 -2.57 26.21 23.19
C TYR A 46 -2.31 27.71 23.20
N LEU A 47 -2.13 28.35 22.03
CA LEU A 47 -1.90 29.78 21.96
C LEU A 47 -3.16 30.61 21.67
N LEU A 48 -4.05 30.09 20.84
CA LEU A 48 -5.26 30.81 20.44
C LEU A 48 -6.51 30.38 21.26
N ASN A 49 -6.39 29.36 22.13
CA ASN A 49 -7.52 28.74 22.87
C ASN A 49 -8.68 28.33 21.94
N HIS A 50 -8.39 28.03 20.68
CA HIS A 50 -9.37 27.63 19.67
C HIS A 50 -9.05 26.25 19.12
N SER A 51 -9.95 25.27 19.36
CA SER A 51 -9.78 23.91 18.89
C SER A 51 -10.33 23.73 17.46
N LEU A 52 -9.51 23.17 16.57
CA LEU A 52 -9.88 22.86 15.19
C LEU A 52 -10.45 21.41 15.14
N PHE A 53 -11.74 21.24 15.39
CA PHE A 53 -12.37 19.92 15.44
C PHE A 53 -12.24 19.10 14.16
N TRP A 54 -12.23 19.77 12.99
CA TRP A 54 -12.10 19.13 11.68
C TRP A 54 -10.69 18.55 11.44
N SER A 55 -9.67 19.09 12.09
CA SER A 55 -8.28 18.66 11.86
C SER A 55 -8.02 17.24 12.34
N GLU A 56 -8.68 16.78 13.41
CA GLU A 56 -8.59 15.39 13.88
C GLU A 56 -9.17 14.41 12.87
N GLU A 57 -10.22 14.82 12.17
CA GLU A 57 -10.84 13.99 11.15
C GLU A 57 -9.96 13.86 9.91
N VAL A 58 -9.36 14.97 9.44
CA VAL A 58 -8.38 14.97 8.36
C VAL A 58 -7.16 14.13 8.74
N GLY A 59 -6.64 14.28 9.96
CA GLY A 59 -5.52 13.49 10.46
C GLY A 59 -5.79 11.98 10.41
N ARG A 60 -6.97 11.54 10.84
CA ARG A 60 -7.38 10.13 10.75
C ARG A 60 -7.47 9.62 9.31
N MET A 61 -7.97 10.45 8.39
CA MET A 61 -8.00 10.10 6.96
C MET A 61 -6.59 9.95 6.40
N CYS A 62 -5.71 10.90 6.69
CA CYS A 62 -4.30 10.82 6.28
C CYS A 62 -3.61 9.57 6.82
N LEU A 63 -3.86 9.19 8.08
CA LEU A 63 -3.32 7.97 8.68
C LEU A 63 -3.75 6.72 7.93
N VAL A 64 -5.02 6.60 7.54
CA VAL A 64 -5.50 5.46 6.75
C VAL A 64 -4.76 5.39 5.41
N TRP A 65 -4.66 6.50 4.68
CA TRP A 65 -3.95 6.55 3.41
C TRP A 65 -2.46 6.21 3.56
N ILE A 66 -1.77 6.79 4.55
CA ILE A 66 -0.36 6.51 4.82
C ILE A 66 -0.16 5.04 5.17
N SER A 67 -1.03 4.45 5.98
CA SER A 67 -0.90 3.05 6.40
C SER A 67 -1.02 2.09 5.22
N PHE A 68 -2.07 2.22 4.42
CA PHE A 68 -2.32 1.29 3.32
C PHE A 68 -1.35 1.49 2.15
N LEU A 69 -1.10 2.72 1.72
CA LEU A 69 -0.16 3.00 0.64
C LEU A 69 1.29 2.75 1.08
N GLY A 70 1.63 3.09 2.32
CA GLY A 70 2.95 2.82 2.89
C GLY A 70 3.24 1.32 2.95
N ALA A 71 2.27 0.51 3.39
CA ALA A 71 2.41 -0.94 3.38
C ALA A 71 2.67 -1.48 1.97
N SER A 72 2.01 -0.95 0.93
CA SER A 72 2.24 -1.37 -0.46
C SER A 72 3.66 -1.02 -0.95
N ALA A 73 4.18 0.15 -0.58
CA ALA A 73 5.54 0.56 -0.91
C ALA A 73 6.60 -0.30 -0.22
N VAL A 74 6.37 -0.66 1.06
CA VAL A 74 7.25 -1.56 1.82
C VAL A 74 7.21 -2.98 1.23
N TYR A 75 6.03 -3.48 0.86
CA TYR A 75 5.88 -4.79 0.22
C TYR A 75 6.72 -4.90 -1.05
N LYS A 76 6.71 -3.86 -1.89
CA LYS A 76 7.52 -3.82 -3.10
C LYS A 76 9.03 -3.90 -2.82
N ARG A 77 9.49 -3.25 -1.75
CA ARG A 77 10.92 -3.26 -1.35
C ARG A 77 11.38 -4.58 -0.74
N GLY A 78 10.52 -5.61 -0.73
CA GLY A 78 10.85 -6.89 -0.10
C GLY A 78 10.85 -6.83 1.43
N GLY A 79 10.01 -5.98 2.03
CA GLY A 79 9.95 -5.67 3.46
C GLY A 79 9.63 -6.83 4.41
N HIS A 80 9.72 -8.07 3.95
CA HIS A 80 9.66 -9.28 4.80
C HIS A 80 11.02 -9.64 5.43
N ILE A 81 11.81 -8.62 5.79
CA ILE A 81 13.18 -8.76 6.32
C ILE A 81 13.25 -9.71 7.52
N GLY A 82 12.22 -9.75 8.37
CA GLY A 82 12.19 -10.66 9.52
C GLY A 82 12.13 -12.15 9.18
N ILE A 83 11.52 -12.49 8.04
CA ILE A 83 11.39 -13.88 7.58
C ILE A 83 12.62 -14.31 6.77
N TYR A 84 13.34 -13.35 6.16
CA TYR A 84 14.50 -13.63 5.31
C TYR A 84 15.61 -14.39 6.07
N PHE A 85 15.90 -14.01 7.30
CA PHE A 85 16.92 -14.67 8.13
C PHE A 85 16.58 -16.14 8.46
N LEU A 86 15.30 -16.42 8.69
CA LEU A 86 14.84 -17.79 8.97
C LEU A 86 14.81 -18.63 7.69
N VAL A 87 14.36 -18.04 6.58
CA VAL A 87 14.24 -18.69 5.28
C VAL A 87 15.60 -19.01 4.64
N GLN A 88 16.63 -18.20 4.89
CA GLN A 88 17.99 -18.45 4.40
C GLN A 88 18.62 -19.75 4.96
N ARG A 89 18.15 -20.24 6.11
CA ARG A 89 18.64 -21.50 6.72
C ARG A 89 17.98 -22.74 6.13
N LEU A 90 16.96 -22.58 5.28
CA LEU A 90 16.23 -23.70 4.70
C LEU A 90 16.86 -24.18 3.38
N PRO A 91 16.79 -25.48 3.06
CA PRO A 91 17.21 -26.01 1.76
C PRO A 91 16.50 -25.28 0.62
N HIS A 92 17.18 -25.06 -0.51
CA HIS A 92 16.68 -24.29 -1.65
C HIS A 92 15.27 -24.74 -2.13
N ARG A 93 14.98 -26.04 -2.09
CA ARG A 93 13.67 -26.57 -2.49
C ARG A 93 12.56 -26.10 -1.54
N VAL A 94 12.78 -26.17 -0.24
CA VAL A 94 11.81 -25.76 0.80
C VAL A 94 11.58 -24.26 0.74
N ARG A 95 12.64 -23.48 0.55
CA ARG A 95 12.59 -22.02 0.38
C ARG A 95 11.72 -21.63 -0.81
N ARG A 96 11.87 -22.30 -1.96
CA ARG A 96 11.11 -22.01 -3.18
C ARG A 96 9.62 -22.36 -2.99
N ILE A 97 9.30 -23.50 -2.39
CA ILE A 97 7.93 -23.92 -2.10
C ILE A 97 7.27 -22.92 -1.14
N LEU A 98 7.97 -22.53 -0.07
CA LEU A 98 7.46 -21.56 0.90
C LEU A 98 7.21 -20.19 0.25
N ALA A 99 8.13 -19.71 -0.59
CA ALA A 99 7.95 -18.45 -1.32
C ALA A 99 6.71 -18.46 -2.21
N ILE A 100 6.48 -19.55 -2.96
CA ILE A 100 5.29 -19.70 -3.82
C ILE A 100 4.01 -19.74 -2.96
N LEU A 101 4.01 -20.49 -1.87
CA LEU A 101 2.86 -20.61 -0.96
C LEU A 101 2.50 -19.27 -0.32
N LEU A 102 3.50 -18.53 0.16
CA LEU A 102 3.30 -17.18 0.72
C LEU A 102 2.79 -16.20 -0.33
N LEU A 103 3.29 -16.31 -1.56
CA LEU A 103 2.85 -15.46 -2.67
C LEU A 103 1.38 -15.74 -3.04
N LEU A 104 0.97 -17.01 -3.11
CA LEU A 104 -0.42 -17.41 -3.35
C LEU A 104 -1.35 -16.90 -2.24
N LEU A 105 -0.94 -17.05 -0.98
CA LEU A 105 -1.68 -16.55 0.17
C LEU A 105 -1.81 -15.01 0.11
N SER A 106 -0.75 -14.32 -0.31
CA SER A 106 -0.78 -12.87 -0.51
C SER A 106 -1.76 -12.46 -1.61
N PHE A 107 -1.78 -13.15 -2.75
CA PHE A 107 -2.75 -12.88 -3.80
C PHE A 107 -4.20 -13.09 -3.35
N PHE A 108 -4.46 -14.15 -2.57
CA PHE A 108 -5.76 -14.37 -1.98
C PHE A 108 -6.18 -13.21 -1.07
N PHE A 109 -5.28 -12.74 -0.22
CA PHE A 109 -5.51 -11.58 0.65
C PHE A 109 -5.75 -10.30 -0.16
N PHE A 110 -4.96 -10.03 -1.21
CA PHE A 110 -5.13 -8.86 -2.06
C PHE A 110 -6.47 -8.88 -2.81
N ALA A 111 -6.91 -10.06 -3.28
CA ALA A 111 -8.22 -10.21 -3.90
C ALA A 111 -9.35 -9.87 -2.92
N ILE A 112 -9.26 -10.32 -1.67
CA ILE A 112 -10.19 -9.95 -0.60
C ILE A 112 -10.20 -8.43 -0.40
N MET A 113 -9.03 -7.80 -0.27
CA MET A 113 -8.92 -6.35 -0.11
C MET A 113 -9.58 -5.58 -1.26
N ILE A 114 -9.44 -6.05 -2.51
CA ILE A 114 -10.04 -5.40 -3.67
C ILE A 114 -11.56 -5.57 -3.65
N ILE A 115 -12.05 -6.82 -3.58
CA ILE A 115 -13.47 -7.13 -3.70
C ILE A 115 -14.26 -6.51 -2.53
N PHE A 116 -13.88 -6.85 -1.31
CA PHE A 116 -14.58 -6.33 -0.14
C PHE A 116 -14.27 -4.86 0.13
N GLY A 117 -13.10 -4.37 -0.27
CA GLY A 117 -12.75 -2.96 -0.20
C GLY A 117 -13.69 -2.10 -1.05
N PHE A 118 -13.94 -2.44 -2.31
CA PHE A 118 -14.90 -1.72 -3.14
C PHE A 118 -16.33 -1.83 -2.62
N SER A 119 -16.72 -3.00 -2.14
CA SER A 119 -18.03 -3.20 -1.52
C SER A 119 -18.21 -2.32 -0.28
N PHE A 120 -17.19 -2.22 0.56
CA PHE A 120 -17.19 -1.38 1.75
C PHE A 120 -17.21 0.11 1.42
N VAL A 121 -16.49 0.54 0.39
CA VAL A 121 -16.54 1.92 -0.13
C VAL A 121 -17.96 2.27 -0.60
N ALA A 122 -18.59 1.39 -1.36
CA ALA A 122 -19.97 1.59 -1.81
C ALA A 122 -20.95 1.67 -0.62
N PHE A 123 -20.82 0.80 0.36
CA PHE A 123 -21.64 0.78 1.57
C PHE A 123 -21.51 2.07 2.38
N THR A 124 -20.30 2.63 2.47
CA THR A 124 -20.03 3.84 3.27
C THR A 124 -20.24 5.15 2.51
N ALA A 125 -20.54 5.11 1.19
CA ALA A 125 -20.71 6.30 0.36
C ALA A 125 -21.85 7.21 0.83
N GLY A 126 -22.94 6.63 1.37
CA GLY A 126 -24.07 7.39 1.94
C GLY A 126 -23.82 7.96 3.34
N GLN A 127 -22.76 7.55 4.01
CA GLN A 127 -22.43 8.01 5.36
C GLN A 127 -21.53 9.25 5.30
N LYS A 128 -21.87 10.29 6.05
CA LYS A 128 -21.06 11.51 6.16
C LYS A 128 -20.21 11.49 7.43
N THR A 129 -19.09 12.19 7.37
CA THR A 129 -18.22 12.43 8.50
C THR A 129 -18.80 13.52 9.40
N ALA A 130 -18.49 13.49 10.70
CA ALA A 130 -19.14 14.34 11.71
C ALA A 130 -18.71 15.81 11.63
N ALA A 131 -17.41 16.08 11.39
CA ALA A 131 -16.89 17.44 11.41
C ALA A 131 -16.87 18.08 10.02
N LEU A 132 -16.51 17.32 8.97
CA LEU A 132 -16.35 17.83 7.60
C LEU A 132 -17.59 17.62 6.74
N GLY A 133 -18.49 16.68 7.10
CA GLY A 133 -19.69 16.36 6.32
C GLY A 133 -19.39 15.65 4.97
N ILE A 134 -18.15 15.21 4.74
CA ILE A 134 -17.75 14.51 3.51
C ILE A 134 -18.08 13.01 3.59
N PRO A 135 -18.23 12.32 2.44
CA PRO A 135 -18.50 10.89 2.44
C PRO A 135 -17.36 10.08 3.09
N LYS A 136 -17.72 9.14 3.97
CA LYS A 136 -16.74 8.24 4.61
C LYS A 136 -16.05 7.30 3.62
N SER A 137 -16.60 7.13 2.42
CA SER A 137 -15.97 6.35 1.35
C SER A 137 -14.59 6.87 0.95
N ILE A 138 -14.32 8.19 1.08
CA ILE A 138 -13.05 8.81 0.67
C ILE A 138 -11.84 8.20 1.39
N PRO A 139 -11.76 8.15 2.73
CA PRO A 139 -10.65 7.49 3.40
C PRO A 139 -10.60 5.98 3.12
N TYR A 140 -11.73 5.30 2.96
CA TYR A 140 -11.76 3.86 2.73
C TYR A 140 -11.38 3.44 1.31
N LEU A 141 -11.37 4.36 0.33
CA LEU A 141 -10.79 4.11 -1.00
C LEU A 141 -9.30 3.68 -0.93
N ALA A 142 -8.58 4.04 0.11
CA ALA A 142 -7.21 3.58 0.31
C ALA A 142 -7.09 2.04 0.33
N ILE A 143 -8.12 1.32 0.83
CA ILE A 143 -8.11 -0.15 0.94
C ILE A 143 -8.07 -0.83 -0.43
N PRO A 144 -9.06 -0.65 -1.34
CA PRO A 144 -9.02 -1.31 -2.64
C PRO A 144 -7.91 -0.79 -3.54
N LEU A 145 -7.55 0.50 -3.46
CA LEU A 145 -6.45 1.05 -4.25
C LEU A 145 -5.09 0.45 -3.84
N SER A 146 -4.83 0.33 -2.55
CA SER A 146 -3.62 -0.37 -2.08
C SER A 146 -3.65 -1.86 -2.42
N GLY A 147 -4.82 -2.51 -2.38
CA GLY A 147 -5.00 -3.89 -2.84
C GLY A 147 -4.56 -4.07 -4.30
N LEU A 148 -4.92 -3.15 -5.18
CA LEU A 148 -4.47 -3.15 -6.58
C LEU A 148 -2.96 -2.96 -6.71
N LEU A 149 -2.37 -2.07 -5.91
CA LEU A 149 -0.91 -1.87 -5.88
C LEU A 149 -0.17 -3.10 -5.38
N PHE A 150 -0.65 -3.72 -4.30
CA PHE A 150 -0.12 -4.97 -3.79
C PHE A 150 -0.19 -6.09 -4.83
N PHE A 151 -1.31 -6.20 -5.55
CA PHE A 151 -1.48 -7.17 -6.61
C PHE A 151 -0.47 -6.95 -7.74
N LEU A 152 -0.26 -5.71 -8.17
CA LEU A 152 0.73 -5.34 -9.18
C LEU A 152 2.16 -5.69 -8.74
N HIS A 153 2.50 -5.36 -7.49
CA HIS A 153 3.83 -5.66 -6.94
C HIS A 153 4.04 -7.17 -6.73
N GLY A 154 3.01 -7.87 -6.25
CA GLY A 154 3.03 -9.33 -6.11
C GLY A 154 3.21 -10.04 -7.45
N PHE A 155 2.56 -9.55 -8.51
CA PHE A 155 2.73 -10.08 -9.86
C PHE A 155 4.16 -9.87 -10.38
N ASN A 156 4.77 -8.72 -10.09
CA ASN A 156 6.19 -8.50 -10.41
C ASN A 156 7.10 -9.50 -9.69
N HIS A 157 6.88 -9.73 -8.39
CA HIS A 157 7.64 -10.72 -7.61
C HIS A 157 7.45 -12.15 -8.13
N LEU A 158 6.24 -12.50 -8.60
CA LEU A 158 6.00 -13.80 -9.23
C LEU A 158 6.84 -13.97 -10.50
N LEU A 159 6.87 -12.94 -11.36
CA LEU A 159 7.66 -12.98 -12.58
C LEU A 159 9.16 -13.10 -12.29
N GLU A 160 9.65 -12.40 -11.27
CA GLU A 160 11.05 -12.49 -10.81
C GLU A 160 11.39 -13.91 -10.35
N LEU A 161 10.53 -14.53 -9.53
CA LEU A 161 10.69 -15.91 -9.06
C LEU A 161 10.68 -16.95 -10.19
N LEU A 162 9.85 -16.73 -11.23
CA LEU A 162 9.77 -17.64 -12.38
C LEU A 162 10.96 -17.47 -13.36
N THR A 163 11.61 -16.30 -13.36
CA THR A 163 12.70 -15.98 -14.27
C THR A 163 14.09 -16.22 -13.64
N ASP A 164 14.16 -16.74 -12.41
CA ASP A 164 15.39 -16.92 -11.58
C ASP A 164 16.23 -15.62 -11.47
N ARG A 165 15.62 -14.46 -11.61
CA ARG A 165 16.27 -13.18 -11.34
C ARG A 165 16.21 -12.89 -9.86
N GLU A 166 17.36 -12.71 -9.24
CA GLU A 166 17.43 -12.29 -7.83
C GLU A 166 16.71 -10.94 -7.63
N PRO A 167 15.86 -10.80 -6.59
CA PRO A 167 15.19 -9.54 -6.33
C PRO A 167 16.23 -8.49 -5.92
N GLY A 168 16.34 -7.42 -6.71
CA GLY A 168 17.09 -6.23 -6.32
C GLY A 168 18.38 -5.90 -7.08
N GLN A 169 18.53 -6.35 -8.34
CA GLN A 169 19.55 -5.77 -9.24
C GLN A 169 18.95 -4.76 -10.19
#